data_b7ce96cf9c5fa2f169a7c578c28c0c44
#
_entry.id   b7ce96cf9c5fa2f169a7c578c28c0c44
#
_cell.length_a   1.000
_cell.length_b   1.000
_cell.length_c   1.000
_cell.angle_alpha   90.00
_cell.angle_beta   90.00
_cell.angle_gamma   90.00
#
_symmetry.space_group_name_H-M   'P 1'
#
loop_
_entity.id
_entity.type
_entity.pdbx_description
1 polymer ?
#
loop_
_entity_poly.entity_id
_entity_poly.type
_entity_poly.pdbx_seq_one_letter_code
_entity_poly.pdbx_strand_id
1 'polypeptide(L)'
;TGLRIGLAAVKGLAFPHDTPCAAVSTLEALAYSAAVEGTLLCALDARRGEVYWAGFFAADGAVERLCPDESAPAASLRGFVESAREPVWLLGDGAQLVDEALNGTGKTRLYPEAYRLGRAGGVCRAALAAGETVPAAQLIPDYHRLSQAERERAARLQAAP
;
A
#
# COMPACT_ATOMS: atom_id res chain seq x y z
N THR A 1 4.15 -0.73 -15.85
CA THR A 1 4.76 0.32 -16.72
C THR A 1 4.71 1.69 -16.05
N GLY A 2 3.55 2.16 -15.53
CA GLY A 2 3.39 3.50 -14.93
C GLY A 2 4.36 3.79 -13.78
N LEU A 3 4.55 2.84 -12.86
CA LEU A 3 5.49 2.99 -11.75
C LEU A 3 6.92 3.24 -12.23
N ARG A 4 7.39 2.48 -13.23
CA ARG A 4 8.73 2.67 -13.81
C ARG A 4 8.90 4.02 -14.48
N ILE A 5 7.87 4.51 -15.16
CA ILE A 5 7.89 5.85 -15.78
C ILE A 5 7.99 6.92 -14.70
N GLY A 6 7.19 6.82 -13.62
CA GLY A 6 7.25 7.74 -12.50
C GLY A 6 8.62 7.77 -11.82
N LEU A 7 9.20 6.58 -11.54
CA LEU A 7 10.54 6.49 -10.97
C LEU A 7 11.62 7.05 -11.91
N ALA A 8 11.53 6.80 -13.21
CA ALA A 8 12.48 7.37 -14.17
C ALA A 8 12.40 8.90 -14.21
N ALA A 9 11.20 9.47 -14.13
CA ALA A 9 11.02 10.93 -14.05
C ALA A 9 11.63 11.51 -12.77
N VAL A 10 11.40 10.89 -11.61
CA VAL A 10 12.00 11.33 -10.33
C VAL A 10 13.53 11.26 -10.39
N LYS A 11 14.10 10.15 -10.93
CA LYS A 11 15.55 10.01 -11.12
C LYS A 11 16.11 11.09 -12.04
N GLY A 12 15.40 11.39 -13.12
CA GLY A 12 15.81 12.45 -14.06
C GLY A 12 15.83 13.84 -13.43
N LEU A 13 14.86 14.14 -12.56
CA LEU A 13 14.81 15.40 -11.81
C LEU A 13 15.91 15.49 -10.74
N ALA A 14 16.23 14.38 -10.09
CA ALA A 14 17.25 14.35 -9.04
C ALA A 14 18.69 14.38 -9.58
N PHE A 15 18.92 13.83 -10.79
CA PHE A 15 20.22 13.59 -11.37
C PHE A 15 21.12 14.86 -11.49
N PRO A 16 20.63 16.04 -11.96
CA PRO A 16 21.51 17.18 -12.18
C PRO A 16 22.18 17.75 -10.93
N HIS A 17 21.60 17.48 -9.75
CA HIS A 17 22.01 18.05 -8.47
C HIS A 17 22.30 16.97 -7.42
N ASP A 18 22.39 15.71 -7.81
CA ASP A 18 22.53 14.57 -6.89
C ASP A 18 21.52 14.61 -5.72
N THR A 19 20.30 15.09 -5.99
CA THR A 19 19.28 15.26 -4.97
C THR A 19 18.91 13.91 -4.38
N PRO A 20 19.00 13.72 -3.04
CA PRO A 20 18.61 12.48 -2.41
C PRO A 20 17.10 12.25 -2.53
N CYS A 21 16.69 10.99 -2.67
CA CYS A 21 15.31 10.58 -2.85
C CYS A 21 14.83 9.75 -1.66
N ALA A 22 13.60 9.96 -1.22
CA ALA A 22 12.94 9.08 -0.26
C ALA A 22 12.15 7.99 -0.99
N ALA A 23 12.37 6.73 -0.60
CA ALA A 23 11.55 5.60 -1.02
C ALA A 23 10.41 5.42 -0.03
N VAL A 24 9.16 5.53 -0.49
CA VAL A 24 7.97 5.44 0.34
C VAL A 24 7.04 4.35 -0.19
N SER A 25 6.55 3.49 0.69
CA SER A 25 5.47 2.55 0.36
C SER A 25 4.23 3.31 -0.07
N THR A 26 3.59 2.88 -1.16
CA THR A 26 2.32 3.46 -1.63
C THR A 26 1.22 3.29 -0.58
N LEU A 27 1.20 2.17 0.13
CA LEU A 27 0.23 1.88 1.20
C LEU A 27 0.48 2.77 2.43
N GLU A 28 1.73 3.02 2.77
CA GLU A 28 2.10 3.94 3.84
C GLU A 28 1.75 5.39 3.50
N ALA A 29 2.05 5.84 2.28
CA ALA A 29 1.63 7.15 1.79
C ALA A 29 0.10 7.31 1.83
N LEU A 30 -0.65 6.23 1.59
CA LEU A 30 -2.10 6.21 1.71
C LEU A 30 -2.54 6.39 3.16
N ALA A 31 -1.92 5.70 4.12
CA ALA A 31 -2.17 5.87 5.55
C ALA A 31 -1.90 7.31 6.00
N TYR A 32 -0.76 7.89 5.60
CA TYR A 32 -0.44 9.30 5.87
C TYR A 32 -1.34 10.30 5.11
N SER A 33 -2.12 9.86 4.14
CA SER A 33 -3.11 10.72 3.45
C SER A 33 -4.42 10.84 4.23
N ALA A 34 -4.70 9.91 5.14
CA ALA A 34 -5.88 9.94 5.99
C ALA A 34 -5.75 11.00 7.11
N ALA A 35 -6.88 11.58 7.49
CA ALA A 35 -6.99 12.50 8.61
C ALA A 35 -7.94 11.90 9.66
N VAL A 36 -7.63 10.67 10.10
CA VAL A 36 -8.46 9.88 11.02
C VAL A 36 -7.58 9.06 11.93
N GLU A 37 -8.02 8.87 13.16
CA GLU A 37 -7.37 7.99 14.14
C GLU A 37 -7.99 6.60 14.16
N GLY A 38 -7.21 5.62 14.60
CA GLY A 38 -7.60 4.22 14.70
C GLY A 38 -6.82 3.32 13.77
N THR A 39 -7.29 2.09 13.60
CA THR A 39 -6.67 1.13 12.69
C THR A 39 -7.00 1.47 11.24
N LEU A 40 -5.98 1.54 10.40
CA LEU A 40 -6.10 1.79 8.97
C LEU A 40 -5.72 0.51 8.22
N LEU A 41 -6.63 -0.02 7.42
CA LEU A 41 -6.35 -1.07 6.45
C LEU A 41 -6.27 -0.39 5.08
N CYS A 42 -5.06 -0.21 4.60
CA CYS A 42 -4.78 0.35 3.29
C CYS A 42 -4.77 -0.76 2.25
N ALA A 43 -5.60 -0.65 1.20
CA ALA A 43 -5.74 -1.67 0.18
C ALA A 43 -5.78 -1.07 -1.23
N LEU A 44 -4.98 -1.62 -2.15
CA LEU A 44 -5.00 -1.28 -3.57
C LEU A 44 -5.43 -2.51 -4.38
N ASP A 45 -6.29 -2.33 -5.37
CA ASP A 45 -6.80 -3.42 -6.21
C ASP A 45 -5.66 -4.09 -7.00
N ALA A 46 -5.35 -5.35 -6.67
CA ALA A 46 -4.38 -6.17 -7.37
C ALA A 46 -5.03 -7.04 -8.49
N ARG A 47 -6.34 -6.82 -8.75
CA ARG A 47 -7.19 -7.58 -9.67
C ARG A 47 -7.48 -9.02 -9.20
N ARG A 48 -8.55 -9.60 -9.75
CA ARG A 48 -8.96 -11.01 -9.52
C ARG A 48 -9.28 -11.32 -8.05
N GLY A 49 -9.85 -10.37 -7.32
CA GLY A 49 -10.22 -10.54 -5.91
C GLY A 49 -9.04 -10.46 -4.93
N GLU A 50 -7.86 -10.08 -5.40
CA GLU A 50 -6.67 -9.83 -4.57
C GLU A 50 -6.45 -8.32 -4.38
N VAL A 51 -5.79 -7.98 -3.29
CA VAL A 51 -5.36 -6.62 -2.96
C VAL A 51 -3.89 -6.60 -2.57
N TYR A 52 -3.20 -5.50 -2.88
CA TYR A 52 -2.00 -5.11 -2.14
C TYR A 52 -2.46 -4.40 -0.90
N TRP A 53 -2.00 -4.82 0.27
CA TRP A 53 -2.47 -4.26 1.52
C TRP A 53 -1.40 -4.13 2.57
N ALA A 54 -1.62 -3.25 3.52
CA ALA A 54 -0.89 -3.15 4.77
C ALA A 54 -1.81 -2.58 5.86
N GLY A 55 -1.52 -2.92 7.11
CA GLY A 55 -2.20 -2.40 8.28
C GLY A 55 -1.36 -1.34 8.98
N PHE A 56 -2.03 -0.29 9.47
CA PHE A 56 -1.41 0.79 10.24
C PHE A 56 -2.30 1.16 11.42
N PHE A 57 -1.71 1.82 12.41
CA PHE A 57 -2.44 2.48 13.48
C PHE A 57 -2.09 3.97 13.51
N ALA A 58 -3.09 4.82 13.43
CA ALA A 58 -2.92 6.27 13.45
C ALA A 58 -3.42 6.83 14.78
N ALA A 59 -2.59 7.59 15.46
CA ALA A 59 -2.93 8.32 16.68
C ALA A 59 -1.97 9.52 16.87
N ASP A 60 -2.50 10.61 17.39
CA ASP A 60 -1.72 11.81 17.75
C ASP A 60 -0.84 12.35 16.58
N GLY A 61 -1.32 12.22 15.34
CA GLY A 61 -0.60 12.64 14.14
C GLY A 61 0.53 11.72 13.69
N ALA A 62 0.79 10.63 14.41
CA ALA A 62 1.72 9.58 14.03
C ALA A 62 1.00 8.40 13.35
N VAL A 63 1.72 7.68 12.51
CA VAL A 63 1.26 6.46 11.85
C VAL A 63 2.27 5.36 12.14
N GLU A 64 1.83 4.32 12.85
CA GLU A 64 2.59 3.14 13.15
C GLU A 64 2.22 2.02 12.18
N ARG A 65 3.20 1.34 11.61
CA ARG A 65 2.98 0.18 10.75
C ARG A 65 2.75 -1.08 11.60
N LEU A 66 1.63 -1.77 11.35
CA LEU A 66 1.26 -3.00 12.05
C LEU A 66 1.70 -4.28 11.31
N CYS A 67 1.76 -4.22 9.97
CA CYS A 67 2.22 -5.34 9.15
C CYS A 67 2.90 -4.86 7.86
N PRO A 68 3.75 -5.69 7.22
CA PRO A 68 4.41 -5.35 5.97
C PRO A 68 3.42 -5.24 4.81
N ASP A 69 3.89 -4.65 3.70
CA ASP A 69 3.14 -4.64 2.45
C ASP A 69 3.08 -6.06 1.87
N GLU A 70 1.88 -6.53 1.55
CA GLU A 70 1.63 -7.87 1.03
C GLU A 70 0.60 -7.87 -0.10
N SER A 71 0.58 -8.96 -0.89
CA SER A 71 -0.52 -9.26 -1.82
C SER A 71 -1.30 -10.46 -1.29
N ALA A 72 -2.61 -10.30 -1.11
CA ALA A 72 -3.47 -11.35 -0.56
C ALA A 72 -4.88 -11.30 -1.14
N PRO A 73 -5.63 -12.41 -1.13
CA PRO A 73 -7.07 -12.38 -1.37
C PRO A 73 -7.78 -11.49 -0.33
N ALA A 74 -8.69 -10.63 -0.78
CA ALA A 74 -9.40 -9.71 0.11
C ALA A 74 -10.09 -10.42 1.29
N ALA A 75 -10.66 -11.60 1.06
CA ALA A 75 -11.33 -12.40 2.10
C ALA A 75 -10.38 -12.91 3.21
N SER A 76 -9.08 -13.09 2.91
CA SER A 76 -8.10 -13.55 3.91
C SER A 76 -7.75 -12.51 4.97
N LEU A 77 -8.12 -11.25 4.74
CA LEU A 77 -7.86 -10.15 5.68
C LEU A 77 -8.79 -10.16 6.90
N ARG A 78 -9.74 -11.08 6.96
CA ARG A 78 -10.67 -11.24 8.08
C ARG A 78 -9.95 -11.36 9.43
N GLY A 79 -8.91 -12.18 9.54
CA GLY A 79 -8.16 -12.37 10.78
C GLY A 79 -7.52 -11.07 11.28
N PHE A 80 -6.96 -10.26 10.37
CA PHE A 80 -6.44 -8.95 10.73
C PHE A 80 -7.55 -8.04 11.28
N VAL A 81 -8.69 -7.92 10.59
CA VAL A 81 -9.79 -7.06 11.01
C VAL A 81 -10.40 -7.50 12.34
N GLU A 82 -10.55 -8.81 12.56
CA GLU A 82 -11.10 -9.35 13.81
C GLU A 82 -10.22 -9.07 15.03
N SER A 83 -8.89 -9.08 14.86
CA SER A 83 -7.90 -8.81 15.92
C SER A 83 -7.58 -7.32 16.11
N ALA A 84 -7.92 -6.49 15.14
CA ALA A 84 -7.59 -5.07 15.15
C ALA A 84 -8.41 -4.27 16.17
N ARG A 85 -7.83 -3.14 16.64
CA ARG A 85 -8.55 -2.15 17.44
C ARG A 85 -9.54 -1.39 16.56
N GLU A 86 -10.75 -1.27 17.04
CA GLU A 86 -11.81 -0.51 16.33
C GLU A 86 -11.67 1.00 16.54
N PRO A 87 -12.14 1.81 15.56
CA PRO A 87 -12.67 1.39 14.26
C PRO A 87 -11.56 0.99 13.29
N VAL A 88 -11.86 0.08 12.34
CA VAL A 88 -10.97 -0.28 11.23
C VAL A 88 -11.41 0.47 9.97
N TRP A 89 -10.63 1.46 9.58
CA TRP A 89 -10.88 2.26 8.40
C TRP A 89 -10.27 1.62 7.16
N LEU A 90 -11.08 1.47 6.10
CA LEU A 90 -10.64 0.93 4.81
C LEU A 90 -10.30 2.08 3.85
N LEU A 91 -9.06 2.09 3.36
CA LEU A 91 -8.52 3.11 2.45
C LEU A 91 -8.02 2.47 1.15
N GLY A 92 -7.96 3.27 0.09
CA GLY A 92 -7.47 2.86 -1.23
C GLY A 92 -8.59 2.46 -2.18
N ASP A 93 -8.23 2.19 -3.43
CA ASP A 93 -9.15 1.74 -4.47
C ASP A 93 -9.59 0.28 -4.29
N GLY A 94 -8.84 -0.52 -3.51
CA GLY A 94 -9.21 -1.86 -3.09
C GLY A 94 -10.11 -1.91 -1.86
N ALA A 95 -10.39 -0.78 -1.19
CA ALA A 95 -11.14 -0.73 0.05
C ALA A 95 -12.55 -1.31 -0.07
N GLN A 96 -13.26 -1.02 -1.15
CA GLN A 96 -14.61 -1.54 -1.38
C GLN A 96 -14.60 -3.07 -1.59
N LEU A 97 -13.63 -3.59 -2.33
CA LEU A 97 -13.46 -5.03 -2.51
C LEU A 97 -13.22 -5.73 -1.17
N VAL A 98 -12.44 -5.13 -0.28
CA VAL A 98 -12.20 -5.65 1.08
C VAL A 98 -13.48 -5.61 1.90
N ASP A 99 -14.22 -4.50 1.89
CA ASP A 99 -15.47 -4.34 2.65
C ASP A 99 -16.53 -5.39 2.24
N GLU A 100 -16.70 -5.59 0.94
CA GLU A 100 -17.60 -6.61 0.39
C GLU A 100 -17.16 -8.04 0.77
N ALA A 101 -15.85 -8.33 0.70
CA ALA A 101 -15.31 -9.64 1.06
C ALA A 101 -15.40 -9.94 2.57
N LEU A 102 -15.37 -8.91 3.40
CA LEU A 102 -15.45 -9.00 4.86
C LEU A 102 -16.83 -8.69 5.41
N ASN A 103 -17.84 -8.62 4.55
CA ASN A 103 -19.23 -8.36 4.94
C ASN A 103 -19.63 -9.24 6.13
N GLY A 104 -20.21 -8.61 7.16
CA GLY A 104 -20.64 -9.28 8.40
C GLY A 104 -19.65 -9.20 9.57
N THR A 105 -18.44 -8.61 9.42
CA THR A 105 -17.57 -8.35 10.60
C THR A 105 -18.08 -7.21 11.46
N GLY A 106 -18.80 -6.24 10.88
CA GLY A 106 -19.30 -5.04 11.57
C GLY A 106 -18.23 -4.05 12.06
N LYS A 107 -16.95 -4.39 11.90
CA LYS A 107 -15.81 -3.61 12.40
C LYS A 107 -15.24 -2.64 11.39
N THR A 108 -15.44 -2.91 10.09
CA THR A 108 -14.93 -2.10 8.99
C THR A 108 -15.75 -0.87 8.72
N ARG A 109 -15.09 0.20 8.32
CA ARG A 109 -15.68 1.45 7.83
C ARG A 109 -14.95 1.93 6.59
N LEU A 110 -15.67 2.11 5.50
CA LEU A 110 -15.10 2.74 4.32
C LEU A 110 -14.76 4.20 4.62
N TYR A 111 -13.51 4.59 4.38
CA TYR A 111 -13.14 6.00 4.41
C TYR A 111 -13.85 6.75 3.28
N PRO A 112 -14.27 8.03 3.46
CA PRO A 112 -15.04 8.75 2.45
C PRO A 112 -14.35 8.73 1.08
N GLU A 113 -15.08 8.44 0.03
CA GLU A 113 -14.58 8.22 -1.32
C GLU A 113 -13.70 9.37 -1.83
N ALA A 114 -14.10 10.62 -1.59
CA ALA A 114 -13.37 11.82 -1.99
C ALA A 114 -11.94 11.90 -1.37
N TYR A 115 -11.66 11.16 -0.31
CA TYR A 115 -10.40 11.22 0.45
C TYR A 115 -9.71 9.86 0.59
N ARG A 116 -10.32 8.80 0.07
CA ARG A 116 -9.87 7.41 0.21
C ARG A 116 -8.61 7.08 -0.58
N LEU A 117 -8.29 7.88 -1.61
CA LEU A 117 -7.12 7.67 -2.47
C LEU A 117 -5.88 8.40 -1.94
N GLY A 118 -4.71 7.82 -2.22
CA GLY A 118 -3.41 8.41 -1.88
C GLY A 118 -3.18 9.76 -2.53
N ARG A 119 -2.53 10.66 -1.80
CA ARG A 119 -2.20 12.03 -2.24
C ARG A 119 -0.70 12.29 -2.10
N ALA A 120 -0.17 13.19 -2.91
CA ALA A 120 1.23 13.59 -2.84
C ALA A 120 1.65 14.08 -1.44
N GLY A 121 0.75 14.76 -0.73
CA GLY A 121 1.00 15.17 0.66
C GLY A 121 1.20 14.00 1.62
N GLY A 122 0.57 12.85 1.39
CA GLY A 122 0.81 11.62 2.14
C GLY A 122 2.21 11.07 1.89
N VAL A 123 2.67 11.07 0.64
CA VAL A 123 4.06 10.67 0.29
C VAL A 123 5.07 11.55 1.01
N CYS A 124 4.87 12.89 0.98
CA CYS A 124 5.78 13.81 1.67
C CYS A 124 5.79 13.59 3.19
N ARG A 125 4.64 13.37 3.82
CA ARG A 125 4.56 13.10 5.26
C ARG A 125 5.23 11.78 5.64
N ALA A 126 4.99 10.71 4.89
CA ALA A 126 5.63 9.42 5.11
C ALA A 126 7.16 9.53 4.95
N ALA A 127 7.63 10.23 3.91
CA ALA A 127 9.06 10.47 3.70
C ALA A 127 9.70 11.25 4.87
N LEU A 128 9.03 12.28 5.36
CA LEU A 128 9.50 13.08 6.50
C LEU A 128 9.52 12.26 7.80
N ALA A 129 8.52 11.40 8.02
CA ALA A 129 8.46 10.54 9.20
C ALA A 129 9.54 9.47 9.18
N ALA A 130 9.83 8.88 8.02
CA ALA A 130 10.90 7.90 7.86
C ALA A 130 12.30 8.52 8.06
N GLY A 131 12.49 9.76 7.63
CA GLY A 131 13.77 10.49 7.76
C GLY A 131 14.91 9.89 6.93
N GLU A 132 14.64 8.91 6.08
CA GLU A 132 15.64 8.19 5.31
C GLU A 132 15.62 8.61 3.84
N THR A 133 16.81 8.70 3.25
CA THR A 133 16.96 8.98 1.82
C THR A 133 18.02 8.08 1.19
N VAL A 134 17.89 7.87 -0.10
CA VAL A 134 18.83 7.11 -0.92
C VAL A 134 19.27 7.95 -2.14
N PRO A 135 20.44 7.70 -2.71
CA PRO A 135 20.80 8.24 -4.02
C PRO A 135 19.75 7.84 -5.07
N ALA A 136 19.43 8.75 -5.99
CA ALA A 136 18.43 8.49 -7.04
C ALA A 136 18.68 7.20 -7.83
N ALA A 137 19.95 6.83 -8.03
CA ALA A 137 20.31 5.58 -8.71
C ALA A 137 19.80 4.32 -7.98
N GLN A 138 19.73 4.36 -6.65
CA GLN A 138 19.30 3.24 -5.80
C GLN A 138 17.77 3.18 -5.63
N LEU A 139 17.03 4.19 -6.07
CA LEU A 139 15.58 4.17 -6.01
C LEU A 139 15.04 3.13 -6.99
N ILE A 140 14.50 2.02 -6.48
CA ILE A 140 13.94 0.92 -7.25
C ILE A 140 12.49 0.66 -6.82
N PRO A 141 11.62 0.14 -7.73
CA PRO A 141 10.28 -0.26 -7.33
C PRO A 141 10.33 -1.53 -6.50
N ASP A 142 9.51 -1.59 -5.47
CA ASP A 142 9.27 -2.80 -4.70
C ASP A 142 8.04 -3.53 -5.25
N TYR A 143 8.22 -4.78 -5.72
CA TYR A 143 7.17 -5.58 -6.32
C TYR A 143 6.74 -6.71 -5.39
N HIS A 144 5.60 -6.55 -4.74
CA HIS A 144 5.01 -7.57 -3.84
C HIS A 144 4.31 -8.72 -4.58
N ARG A 145 4.31 -8.71 -5.90
CA ARG A 145 3.70 -9.76 -6.72
C ARG A 145 4.55 -10.02 -7.96
N LEU A 146 4.79 -11.29 -8.24
CA LEU A 146 5.41 -11.73 -9.47
C LEU A 146 4.58 -11.27 -10.68
N SER A 147 5.23 -10.89 -11.77
CA SER A 147 4.54 -10.57 -13.02
C SER A 147 3.69 -11.76 -13.49
N GLN A 148 2.69 -11.51 -14.32
CA GLN A 148 1.86 -12.61 -14.86
C GLN A 148 2.70 -13.64 -15.62
N ALA A 149 3.70 -13.19 -16.38
CA ALA A 149 4.60 -14.08 -17.13
C ALA A 149 5.45 -14.97 -16.20
N GLU A 150 5.94 -14.41 -15.08
CA GLU A 150 6.70 -15.19 -14.09
C GLU A 150 5.82 -16.21 -13.38
N ARG A 151 4.58 -15.85 -13.03
CA ARG A 151 3.62 -16.78 -12.42
C ARG A 151 3.23 -17.90 -13.38
N GLU A 152 2.97 -17.60 -14.65
CA GLU A 152 2.67 -18.61 -15.68
C GLU A 152 3.87 -19.54 -15.92
N ARG A 153 5.09 -18.98 -15.90
CA ARG A 153 6.32 -19.77 -15.98
C ARG A 153 6.49 -20.71 -14.79
N ALA A 154 6.28 -20.18 -13.57
CA ALA A 154 6.34 -20.99 -12.36
C ALA A 154 5.31 -22.11 -12.36
N ALA A 155 4.07 -21.83 -12.76
CA ALA A 155 3.01 -22.84 -12.89
C ALA A 155 3.35 -23.93 -13.92
N ARG A 156 3.93 -23.58 -15.06
CA ARG A 156 4.39 -24.55 -16.08
C ARG A 156 5.51 -25.44 -15.56
N LEU A 157 6.46 -24.88 -14.80
CA LEU A 157 7.57 -25.65 -14.22
C LEU A 157 7.10 -26.63 -13.14
N GLN A 158 6.04 -26.28 -12.39
CA GLN A 158 5.43 -27.17 -11.39
C GLN A 158 4.53 -28.24 -12.01
N ALA A 159 4.00 -28.02 -13.21
CA ALA A 159 3.16 -28.95 -13.92
C ALA A 159 3.93 -29.89 -14.88
N ALA A 160 5.24 -29.72 -14.99
CA ALA A 160 6.09 -30.62 -15.77
C ALA A 160 6.34 -31.91 -14.97
N PRO A 161 6.12 -33.12 -15.57
CA PRO A 161 6.26 -34.42 -14.90
C PRO A 161 7.71 -34.73 -14.50
#